data_d48b055f2655c7f39e74d122726f9e60
#
_entry.id   d48b055f2655c7f39e74d122726f9e60
#
_cell.length_a   1.000
_cell.length_b   1.000
_cell.length_c   1.000
_cell.angle_alpha   90.00
_cell.angle_beta   90.00
_cell.angle_gamma   90.00
#
_symmetry.space_group_name_H-M   'P 1'
#
loop_
_entity.id
_entity.type
_entity.pdbx_description
1 polymer ?
#
loop_
_entity_poly.entity_id
_entity_poly.type
_entity_poly.pdbx_seq_one_letter_code
_entity_poly.pdbx_strand_id
1 'polypeptide(L)'
;MDPYNTNDFTNRIYNEHIMLLYEDKSKRNNIIIEYINEGLKNGYLCIYASVDIDNSKSISLIDRLSSRIINYEENIRNGNLQFINFKPYYESALKGDLTVFEKWKSELEYILYKRLSEGKKDKILIFADAACTLSETRHFKECIDLEKWWEDLNLDWVRNNKDITVVCPHPNHVFKENSL
;
A
#
# COMPACT_ATOMS: atom_id res chain seq x y z
N MET A 1 16.35 -6.73 -20.14
CA MET A 1 15.54 -5.76 -19.36
C MET A 1 15.87 -6.04 -17.91
N ASP A 2 16.34 -5.07 -17.19
CA ASP A 2 16.57 -5.21 -15.75
C ASP A 2 15.21 -5.22 -15.06
N PRO A 3 14.79 -6.34 -14.43
CA PRO A 3 13.50 -6.44 -13.76
C PRO A 3 13.38 -5.52 -12.53
N TYR A 4 14.45 -4.80 -12.19
CA TYR A 4 14.54 -3.88 -11.06
C TYR A 4 14.65 -2.41 -11.45
N ASN A 5 14.35 -2.07 -12.72
CA ASN A 5 14.31 -0.67 -13.12
C ASN A 5 13.04 -0.01 -12.54
N THR A 6 13.20 0.66 -11.41
CA THR A 6 12.13 1.37 -10.69
C THR A 6 11.42 2.41 -11.56
N ASN A 7 12.09 3.01 -12.54
CA ASN A 7 11.48 3.94 -13.51
C ASN A 7 10.41 3.25 -14.37
N ASP A 8 10.58 1.96 -14.70
CA ASP A 8 9.58 1.21 -15.45
C ASP A 8 8.36 0.87 -14.57
N PHE A 9 8.57 0.64 -13.27
CA PHE A 9 7.52 0.35 -12.32
C PHE A 9 6.63 1.58 -12.07
N THR A 10 7.24 2.75 -11.82
CA THR A 10 6.51 4.00 -11.55
C THR A 10 5.77 4.55 -12.77
N ASN A 11 6.27 4.31 -13.99
CA ASN A 11 5.63 4.75 -15.23
C ASN A 11 4.47 3.87 -15.70
N ARG A 12 4.30 2.65 -15.15
CA ARG A 12 3.25 1.69 -15.52
C ARG A 12 2.09 1.63 -14.53
N ILE A 13 1.99 2.58 -13.60
CA ILE A 13 0.96 2.55 -12.56
C ILE A 13 -0.39 2.95 -13.16
N TYR A 14 -1.08 1.97 -13.68
CA TYR A 14 -2.49 2.02 -14.02
C TYR A 14 -3.27 1.30 -12.92
N ASN A 15 -4.50 1.68 -12.65
CA ASN A 15 -5.48 1.06 -11.75
C ASN A 15 -5.29 -0.44 -11.54
N GLU A 16 -4.28 -0.87 -10.81
CA GLU A 16 -3.88 -2.26 -10.67
C GLU A 16 -3.69 -2.63 -9.19
N HIS A 17 -3.99 -3.87 -8.89
CA HIS A 17 -3.51 -4.53 -7.69
C HIS A 17 -2.19 -5.24 -8.02
N ILE A 18 -1.13 -4.88 -7.34
CA ILE A 18 0.24 -5.32 -7.65
C ILE A 18 0.83 -6.08 -6.46
N MET A 19 1.22 -7.33 -6.69
CA MET A 19 2.05 -8.07 -5.75
C MET A 19 3.53 -7.74 -6.02
N LEU A 20 4.18 -7.06 -5.07
CA LEU A 20 5.59 -6.72 -5.14
C LEU A 20 6.45 -7.75 -4.42
N LEU A 21 7.20 -8.58 -5.14
CA LEU A 21 8.13 -9.52 -4.54
C LEU A 21 9.45 -8.84 -4.22
N TYR A 22 9.96 -8.98 -2.99
CA TYR A 22 11.23 -8.42 -2.56
C TYR A 22 12.14 -9.47 -1.89
N GLU A 23 13.45 -9.28 -2.00
CA GLU A 23 14.45 -10.15 -1.38
C GLU A 23 14.80 -9.70 0.04
N ASP A 24 14.92 -8.39 0.25
CA ASP A 24 15.26 -7.82 1.55
C ASP A 24 14.45 -6.55 1.85
N LYS A 25 14.27 -6.24 3.15
CA LYS A 25 13.47 -5.09 3.61
C LYS A 25 14.07 -3.73 3.18
N SER A 26 15.37 -3.65 2.94
CA SER A 26 16.00 -2.40 2.48
C SER A 26 15.59 -2.09 1.05
N LYS A 27 15.66 -3.08 0.15
CA LYS A 27 15.18 -2.94 -1.23
C LYS A 27 13.70 -2.60 -1.27
N ARG A 28 12.86 -3.31 -0.49
CA ARG A 28 11.44 -2.98 -0.34
C ARG A 28 11.24 -1.50 0.02
N ASN A 29 11.92 -1.01 1.07
CA ASN A 29 11.76 0.36 1.54
C ASN A 29 12.21 1.39 0.48
N ASN A 30 13.25 1.09 -0.29
CA ASN A 30 13.68 1.97 -1.39
C ASN A 30 12.58 2.08 -2.45
N ILE A 31 12.01 0.96 -2.89
CA ILE A 31 10.93 0.93 -3.88
C ILE A 31 9.72 1.72 -3.38
N ILE A 32 9.33 1.55 -2.09
CA ILE A 32 8.22 2.28 -1.49
C ILE A 32 8.46 3.79 -1.54
N ILE A 33 9.66 4.24 -1.13
CA ILE A 33 10.00 5.66 -1.09
C ILE A 33 9.96 6.26 -2.50
N GLU A 34 10.52 5.57 -3.48
CA GLU A 34 10.50 6.01 -4.88
C GLU A 34 9.07 6.09 -5.41
N TYR A 35 8.24 5.09 -5.11
CA TYR A 35 6.84 5.03 -5.48
C TYR A 35 6.03 6.19 -4.86
N ILE A 36 6.19 6.42 -3.56
CA ILE A 36 5.55 7.54 -2.87
C ILE A 36 6.02 8.87 -3.46
N ASN A 37 7.33 9.06 -3.64
CA ASN A 37 7.88 10.29 -4.15
C ASN A 37 7.39 10.61 -5.57
N GLU A 38 7.27 9.60 -6.43
CA GLU A 38 6.74 9.79 -7.78
C GLU A 38 5.26 10.15 -7.74
N GLY A 39 4.47 9.49 -6.90
CA GLY A 39 3.06 9.85 -6.71
C GLY A 39 2.89 11.29 -6.21
N LEU A 40 3.67 11.70 -5.22
CA LEU A 40 3.62 13.07 -4.65
C LEU A 40 4.03 14.13 -5.67
N LYS A 41 5.06 13.90 -6.50
CA LYS A 41 5.44 14.80 -7.61
C LYS A 41 4.30 15.02 -8.60
N ASN A 42 3.48 13.99 -8.82
CA ASN A 42 2.34 14.05 -9.72
C ASN A 42 1.05 14.57 -9.05
N GLY A 43 1.11 14.94 -7.76
CA GLY A 43 -0.04 15.47 -7.01
C GLY A 43 -1.07 14.41 -6.61
N TYR A 44 -0.68 13.12 -6.58
CA TYR A 44 -1.54 12.02 -6.16
C TYR A 44 -1.64 11.95 -4.64
N LEU A 45 -2.67 11.28 -4.13
CA LEU A 45 -2.70 10.86 -2.73
C LEU A 45 -1.88 9.58 -2.58
N CYS A 46 -0.89 9.60 -1.71
CA CYS A 46 -0.09 8.44 -1.37
C CYS A 46 -0.43 7.96 0.05
N ILE A 47 -0.79 6.69 0.19
CA ILE A 47 -1.14 6.07 1.47
C ILE A 47 -0.15 4.95 1.76
N TYR A 48 0.52 5.03 2.90
CA TYR A 48 1.33 3.95 3.44
C TYR A 48 0.60 3.30 4.61
N ALA A 49 0.04 2.13 4.38
CA ALA A 49 -0.73 1.36 5.34
C ALA A 49 0.12 0.18 5.84
N SER A 50 0.64 0.25 7.06
CA SER A 50 1.57 -0.75 7.59
C SER A 50 1.20 -1.23 8.99
N VAL A 51 1.41 -2.53 9.21
CA VAL A 51 1.26 -3.19 10.52
C VAL A 51 2.32 -2.72 11.52
N ASP A 52 3.49 -2.28 11.03
CA ASP A 52 4.64 -1.85 11.83
C ASP A 52 4.59 -0.35 12.25
N ILE A 53 3.50 0.37 11.97
CA ILE A 53 3.32 1.76 12.41
C ILE A 53 2.93 1.81 13.90
N ASP A 54 3.59 1.07 14.75
CA ASP A 54 3.38 1.19 16.19
C ASP A 54 4.47 2.08 16.81
N ASN A 55 4.04 3.21 17.38
CA ASN A 55 4.88 4.29 17.93
C ASN A 55 5.60 3.92 19.23
N SER A 56 5.55 2.67 19.68
CA SER A 56 6.09 2.26 21.00
C SER A 56 7.57 1.84 21.00
N LYS A 57 8.21 1.74 19.84
CA LYS A 57 9.62 1.31 19.74
C LYS A 57 10.49 2.34 19.02
N SER A 58 11.64 2.64 19.63
CA SER A 58 12.74 3.49 19.17
C SER A 58 12.87 3.66 17.64
N ILE A 59 12.83 4.91 17.16
CA ILE A 59 12.87 5.34 15.75
C ILE A 59 11.80 4.61 14.93
N SER A 60 10.63 5.21 14.90
CA SER A 60 9.49 4.65 14.18
C SER A 60 9.83 4.43 12.69
N LEU A 61 9.14 3.49 12.05
CA LEU A 61 9.25 3.32 10.59
C LEU A 61 9.03 4.65 9.86
N ILE A 62 8.10 5.47 10.35
CA ILE A 62 7.81 6.81 9.83
C ILE A 62 9.05 7.71 9.89
N ASP A 63 9.79 7.75 11.01
CA ASP A 63 10.99 8.58 11.14
C ASP A 63 12.07 8.20 10.13
N ARG A 64 12.20 6.90 9.84
CA ARG A 64 13.17 6.40 8.84
C ARG A 64 12.76 6.73 7.41
N LEU A 65 11.48 6.78 7.10
CA LEU A 65 10.96 7.07 5.78
C LEU A 65 10.85 8.58 5.53
N SER A 66 10.47 9.36 6.55
CA SER A 66 10.18 10.79 6.44
C SER A 66 11.35 11.60 5.88
N SER A 67 12.59 11.31 6.31
CA SER A 67 13.79 12.00 5.82
C SER A 67 14.08 11.81 4.32
N ARG A 68 13.45 10.83 3.68
CA ARG A 68 13.64 10.45 2.28
C ARG A 68 12.45 10.76 1.38
N ILE A 69 11.33 11.18 1.98
CA ILE A 69 10.12 11.57 1.26
C ILE A 69 10.16 13.07 0.97
N ILE A 70 9.93 13.41 -0.29
CA ILE A 70 9.94 14.81 -0.75
C ILE A 70 8.86 15.63 -0.04
N ASN A 71 9.22 16.83 0.43
CA ASN A 71 8.30 17.77 1.08
C ASN A 71 7.38 17.09 2.11
N TYR A 72 7.96 16.20 2.93
CA TYR A 72 7.23 15.33 3.86
C TYR A 72 6.18 16.09 4.68
N GLU A 73 6.61 17.12 5.43
CA GLU A 73 5.73 17.90 6.32
C GLU A 73 4.59 18.60 5.56
N GLU A 74 4.89 19.12 4.37
CA GLU A 74 3.91 19.77 3.52
C GLU A 74 2.87 18.76 3.01
N ASN A 75 3.32 17.61 2.52
CA ASN A 75 2.44 16.57 1.99
C ASN A 75 1.54 15.95 3.07
N ILE A 76 2.03 15.79 4.31
CA ILE A 76 1.20 15.41 5.47
C ILE A 76 0.15 16.47 5.73
N ARG A 77 0.53 17.75 5.84
CA ARG A 77 -0.38 18.86 6.13
C ARG A 77 -1.45 19.04 5.07
N ASN A 78 -1.10 18.87 3.79
CA ASN A 78 -2.02 19.01 2.66
C ASN A 78 -2.87 17.75 2.42
N GLY A 79 -2.63 16.66 3.18
CA GLY A 79 -3.33 15.40 3.04
C GLY A 79 -3.00 14.63 1.75
N ASN A 80 -1.84 14.92 1.13
CA ASN A 80 -1.35 14.16 -0.02
C ASN A 80 -0.53 12.94 0.38
N LEU A 81 -0.08 12.88 1.62
CA LEU A 81 0.60 11.71 2.21
C LEU A 81 -0.11 11.32 3.50
N GLN A 82 -0.42 10.04 3.64
CA GLN A 82 -1.05 9.49 4.83
C GLN A 82 -0.33 8.21 5.27
N PHE A 83 -0.15 8.06 6.59
CA PHE A 83 0.30 6.82 7.21
C PHE A 83 -0.85 6.24 8.01
N ILE A 84 -1.17 4.97 7.76
CA ILE A 84 -2.27 4.28 8.41
C ILE A 84 -1.73 3.09 9.20
N ASN A 85 -2.06 3.02 10.49
CA ASN A 85 -1.77 1.84 11.30
C ASN A 85 -2.68 0.68 10.85
N PHE A 86 -2.08 -0.32 10.20
CA PHE A 86 -2.79 -1.49 9.70
C PHE A 86 -2.85 -2.65 10.71
N LYS A 87 -2.35 -2.48 11.91
CA LYS A 87 -2.40 -3.53 12.94
C LYS A 87 -3.83 -4.00 13.26
N PRO A 88 -4.83 -3.10 13.44
CA PRO A 88 -6.22 -3.54 13.66
C PRO A 88 -6.79 -4.33 12.48
N TYR A 89 -6.41 -3.97 11.24
CA TYR A 89 -6.83 -4.67 10.03
C TYR A 89 -6.21 -6.07 9.95
N TYR A 90 -4.91 -6.18 10.22
CA TYR A 90 -4.21 -7.45 10.32
C TYR A 90 -4.85 -8.37 11.37
N GLU A 91 -5.13 -7.85 12.57
CA GLU A 91 -5.76 -8.61 13.66
C GLU A 91 -7.19 -9.07 13.31
N SER A 92 -7.92 -8.33 12.49
CA SER A 92 -9.22 -8.70 11.96
C SER A 92 -9.09 -9.79 10.90
N ALA A 93 -8.18 -9.62 9.95
CA ALA A 93 -7.91 -10.60 8.89
C ALA A 93 -7.47 -11.96 9.47
N LEU A 94 -6.66 -11.98 10.54
CA LEU A 94 -6.30 -13.21 11.27
C LEU A 94 -7.52 -14.02 11.76
N LYS A 95 -8.65 -13.36 11.96
CA LYS A 95 -9.92 -13.98 12.38
C LYS A 95 -10.82 -14.31 11.19
N GLY A 96 -10.36 -14.06 9.97
CA GLY A 96 -11.16 -14.20 8.75
C GLY A 96 -12.23 -13.11 8.60
N ASP A 97 -12.12 -12.00 9.35
CA ASP A 97 -13.07 -10.88 9.30
C ASP A 97 -12.48 -9.73 8.48
N LEU A 98 -13.08 -9.46 7.33
CA LEU A 98 -12.69 -8.38 6.42
C LEU A 98 -13.62 -7.15 6.49
N THR A 99 -14.55 -7.09 7.45
CA THR A 99 -15.51 -5.97 7.56
C THR A 99 -14.84 -4.62 7.80
N VAL A 100 -13.71 -4.59 8.50
CA VAL A 100 -12.93 -3.35 8.70
C VAL A 100 -12.33 -2.83 7.38
N PHE A 101 -12.00 -3.73 6.47
CA PHE A 101 -11.52 -3.38 5.13
C PHE A 101 -12.65 -2.79 4.26
N GLU A 102 -13.86 -3.33 4.36
CA GLU A 102 -15.04 -2.77 3.67
C GLU A 102 -15.36 -1.34 4.14
N LYS A 103 -15.22 -1.09 5.43
CA LYS A 103 -15.35 0.27 5.97
C LYS A 103 -14.29 1.19 5.41
N TRP A 104 -13.03 0.76 5.39
CA TRP A 104 -11.93 1.54 4.84
C TRP A 104 -12.07 1.79 3.34
N LYS A 105 -12.57 0.80 2.57
CA LYS A 105 -12.95 0.99 1.16
C LYS A 105 -13.87 2.20 1.01
N SER A 106 -14.94 2.26 1.81
CA SER A 106 -15.91 3.36 1.75
C SER A 106 -15.26 4.70 2.10
N GLU A 107 -14.33 4.74 3.04
CA GLU A 107 -13.55 5.93 3.40
C GLU A 107 -12.64 6.39 2.24
N LEU A 108 -11.95 5.46 1.57
CA LEU A 108 -11.11 5.74 0.39
C LEU A 108 -11.95 6.34 -0.76
N GLU A 109 -13.10 5.76 -1.04
CA GLU A 109 -13.99 6.24 -2.09
C GLU A 109 -14.54 7.63 -1.78
N TYR A 110 -14.85 7.91 -0.52
CA TYR A 110 -15.24 9.25 -0.07
C TYR A 110 -14.08 10.27 -0.23
N ILE A 111 -12.84 9.88 0.15
CA ILE A 111 -11.66 10.73 -0.02
C ILE A 111 -11.45 11.06 -1.50
N LEU A 112 -11.57 10.07 -2.39
CA LEU A 112 -11.45 10.26 -3.84
C LEU A 112 -12.48 11.26 -4.35
N TYR A 113 -13.74 11.10 -3.99
CA TYR A 113 -14.81 12.03 -4.34
C TYR A 113 -14.53 13.46 -3.85
N LYS A 114 -14.09 13.59 -2.60
CA LYS A 114 -13.74 14.90 -2.03
C LYS A 114 -12.57 15.56 -2.77
N ARG A 115 -11.52 14.81 -3.09
CA ARG A 115 -10.38 15.33 -3.86
C ARG A 115 -10.80 15.86 -5.23
N LEU A 116 -11.65 15.12 -5.94
CA LEU A 116 -12.24 15.56 -7.22
C LEU A 116 -13.01 16.87 -7.06
N SER A 117 -13.85 16.99 -6.03
CA SER A 117 -14.62 18.21 -5.78
C SER A 117 -13.74 19.43 -5.43
N GLU A 118 -12.54 19.20 -4.90
CA GLU A 118 -11.54 20.23 -4.60
C GLU A 118 -10.62 20.54 -5.79
N GLY A 119 -10.84 19.93 -6.96
CA GLY A 119 -9.98 20.07 -8.15
C GLY A 119 -8.61 19.46 -8.02
N LYS A 120 -8.40 18.55 -7.06
CA LYS A 120 -7.17 17.79 -6.90
C LYS A 120 -7.16 16.57 -7.84
N LYS A 121 -5.96 16.00 -8.06
CA LYS A 121 -5.85 14.74 -8.80
C LYS A 121 -6.62 13.63 -8.11
N ASP A 122 -7.30 12.83 -8.90
CA ASP A 122 -8.19 11.74 -8.49
C ASP A 122 -7.48 10.39 -8.30
N LYS A 123 -6.15 10.36 -8.46
CA LYS A 123 -5.37 9.14 -8.28
C LYS A 123 -4.95 8.93 -6.84
N ILE A 124 -5.13 7.68 -6.36
CA ILE A 124 -4.66 7.22 -5.05
C ILE A 124 -3.66 6.08 -5.26
N LEU A 125 -2.49 6.19 -4.62
CA LEU A 125 -1.49 5.14 -4.56
C LEU A 125 -1.46 4.59 -3.14
N ILE A 126 -1.72 3.29 -2.99
CA ILE A 126 -1.74 2.60 -1.69
C ILE A 126 -0.59 1.61 -1.66
N PHE A 127 0.14 1.63 -0.57
CA PHE A 127 1.08 0.59 -0.20
C PHE A 127 0.55 -0.06 1.08
N ALA A 128 0.24 -1.38 1.05
CA ALA A 128 -0.40 -2.10 2.14
C ALA A 128 0.35 -3.39 2.47
N ASP A 129 0.79 -3.60 3.72
CA ASP A 129 1.63 -4.73 4.12
C ASP A 129 0.95 -5.77 5.02
N ALA A 130 -0.37 -5.68 5.25
CA ALA A 130 -1.08 -6.65 6.08
C ALA A 130 -0.98 -8.09 5.52
N ALA A 131 -1.15 -8.27 4.20
CA ALA A 131 -1.01 -9.57 3.54
C ALA A 131 0.45 -10.10 3.63
N CYS A 132 1.45 -9.19 3.54
CA CYS A 132 2.84 -9.53 3.78
C CYS A 132 3.03 -10.12 5.18
N THR A 133 2.51 -9.43 6.20
CA THR A 133 2.63 -9.88 7.59
C THR A 133 1.93 -11.22 7.82
N LEU A 134 0.76 -11.45 7.22
CA LEU A 134 0.07 -12.74 7.25
C LEU A 134 0.93 -13.85 6.64
N SER A 135 1.56 -13.62 5.50
CA SER A 135 2.43 -14.59 4.86
C SER A 135 3.71 -14.86 5.66
N GLU A 136 4.36 -13.83 6.21
CA GLU A 136 5.55 -13.97 7.07
C GLU A 136 5.24 -14.75 8.37
N THR A 137 4.03 -14.64 8.89
CA THR A 137 3.56 -15.35 10.08
C THR A 137 2.89 -16.70 9.76
N ARG A 138 2.98 -17.17 8.50
CA ARG A 138 2.45 -18.45 7.98
C ARG A 138 0.92 -18.58 8.04
N HIS A 139 0.20 -17.48 8.06
CA HIS A 139 -1.26 -17.43 7.91
C HIS A 139 -1.65 -17.34 6.43
N PHE A 140 -1.26 -18.37 5.66
CA PHE A 140 -1.37 -18.35 4.20
C PHE A 140 -2.81 -18.28 3.70
N LYS A 141 -3.74 -18.94 4.40
CA LYS A 141 -5.15 -18.88 4.03
C LYS A 141 -5.69 -17.47 4.12
N GLU A 142 -5.45 -16.82 5.25
CA GLU A 142 -5.88 -15.45 5.51
C GLU A 142 -5.19 -14.45 4.58
N CYS A 143 -3.92 -14.71 4.23
CA CYS A 143 -3.19 -13.94 3.23
C CYS A 143 -3.86 -14.03 1.86
N ILE A 144 -4.20 -15.25 1.40
CA ILE A 144 -4.88 -15.48 0.11
C ILE A 144 -6.27 -14.83 0.10
N ASP A 145 -7.03 -14.95 1.18
CA ASP A 145 -8.35 -14.36 1.31
C ASP A 145 -8.27 -12.82 1.22
N LEU A 146 -7.25 -12.20 1.85
CA LEU A 146 -7.03 -10.75 1.78
C LEU A 146 -6.55 -10.29 0.39
N GLU A 147 -5.62 -11.03 -0.25
CA GLU A 147 -5.15 -10.72 -1.61
C GLU A 147 -6.30 -10.81 -2.62
N LYS A 148 -7.16 -11.83 -2.47
CA LYS A 148 -8.35 -11.95 -3.30
C LYS A 148 -9.33 -10.80 -3.08
N TRP A 149 -9.50 -10.35 -1.85
CA TRP A 149 -10.33 -9.18 -1.55
C TRP A 149 -9.78 -7.92 -2.26
N TRP A 150 -8.47 -7.70 -2.25
CA TRP A 150 -7.84 -6.61 -2.98
C TRP A 150 -8.05 -6.71 -4.49
N GLU A 151 -7.93 -7.90 -5.05
CA GLU A 151 -8.15 -8.13 -6.49
C GLU A 151 -9.60 -7.85 -6.89
N ASP A 152 -10.56 -8.40 -6.14
CA ASP A 152 -11.99 -8.19 -6.39
C ASP A 152 -12.35 -6.69 -6.27
N LEU A 153 -11.77 -6.00 -5.29
CA LEU A 153 -11.96 -4.57 -5.08
C LEU A 153 -11.35 -3.74 -6.23
N ASN A 154 -10.16 -4.08 -6.69
CA ASN A 154 -9.52 -3.41 -7.81
C ASN A 154 -10.36 -3.53 -9.09
N LEU A 155 -10.87 -4.72 -9.38
CA LEU A 155 -11.79 -4.94 -10.50
C LEU A 155 -13.05 -4.07 -10.41
N ASP A 156 -13.61 -3.89 -9.21
CA ASP A 156 -14.75 -3.00 -8.98
C ASP A 156 -14.36 -1.53 -9.24
N TRP A 157 -13.21 -1.08 -8.75
CA TRP A 157 -12.71 0.28 -8.98
C TRP A 157 -12.46 0.57 -10.46
N VAL A 158 -11.85 -0.36 -11.19
CA VAL A 158 -11.66 -0.24 -12.66
C VAL A 158 -12.99 -0.10 -13.39
N ARG A 159 -13.98 -0.93 -13.07
CA ARG A 159 -15.32 -0.86 -13.67
C ARG A 159 -16.02 0.46 -13.41
N ASN A 160 -15.75 1.08 -12.26
CA ASN A 160 -16.34 2.35 -11.84
C ASN A 160 -15.44 3.57 -12.15
N ASN A 161 -14.40 3.40 -12.99
CA ASN A 161 -13.46 4.44 -13.39
C ASN A 161 -12.79 5.17 -12.19
N LYS A 162 -12.50 4.45 -11.12
CA LYS A 162 -11.75 4.96 -9.97
C LYS A 162 -10.26 4.66 -10.17
N ASP A 163 -9.43 5.68 -10.08
CA ASP A 163 -7.98 5.56 -10.26
C ASP A 163 -7.28 5.26 -8.92
N ILE A 164 -7.33 4.01 -8.49
CA ILE A 164 -6.70 3.54 -7.25
C ILE A 164 -5.79 2.37 -7.57
N THR A 165 -4.53 2.49 -7.20
CA THR A 165 -3.53 1.41 -7.33
C THR A 165 -3.12 0.95 -5.94
N VAL A 166 -3.08 -0.37 -5.75
CA VAL A 166 -2.65 -1.00 -4.50
C VAL A 166 -1.40 -1.83 -4.75
N VAL A 167 -0.39 -1.64 -3.94
CA VAL A 167 0.83 -2.46 -3.93
C VAL A 167 0.91 -3.24 -2.63
N CYS A 168 0.86 -4.56 -2.73
CA CYS A 168 1.06 -5.50 -1.63
C CYS A 168 2.47 -6.10 -1.73
N PRO A 169 3.39 -5.80 -0.81
CA PRO A 169 4.72 -6.38 -0.82
C PRO A 169 4.70 -7.80 -0.24
N HIS A 170 5.50 -8.69 -0.80
CA HIS A 170 5.70 -10.03 -0.26
C HIS A 170 7.18 -10.44 -0.30
N PRO A 171 7.71 -11.05 0.76
CA PRO A 171 9.08 -11.54 0.74
C PRO A 171 9.20 -12.77 -0.17
N ASN A 172 10.15 -12.74 -1.08
CA ASN A 172 10.33 -13.76 -2.10
C ASN A 172 10.57 -15.18 -1.52
N HIS A 173 11.19 -15.27 -0.34
CA HIS A 173 11.47 -16.56 0.31
C HIS A 173 10.19 -17.31 0.71
N VAL A 174 9.12 -16.62 1.04
CA VAL A 174 7.83 -17.24 1.42
C VAL A 174 7.27 -18.09 0.29
N PHE A 175 7.46 -17.68 -0.95
CA PHE A 175 7.00 -18.43 -2.12
C PHE A 175 7.95 -19.56 -2.51
N LYS A 176 9.26 -19.42 -2.26
CA LYS A 176 10.25 -20.46 -2.55
C LYS A 176 10.16 -21.67 -1.62
N GLU A 177 9.83 -21.44 -0.35
CA GLU A 177 9.71 -22.51 0.66
C GLU A 177 8.45 -23.38 0.46
N ASN A 178 7.42 -22.87 -0.23
CA ASN A 178 6.15 -23.59 -0.46
C ASN A 178 6.06 -24.23 -1.86
N SER A 179 7.16 -24.23 -2.63
CA SER A 179 7.23 -24.81 -3.98
C SER A 179 7.79 -26.26 -4.00
N LEU A 180 7.81 -26.94 -2.84
CA LEU A 180 8.23 -28.35 -2.70
C LEU A 180 7.06 -29.29 -2.55
#